data_468212397ac6a110cf8638d0cec855c8
#
_entry.id   468212397ac6a110cf8638d0cec855c8
#
_cell.length_a   1.000
_cell.length_b   1.000
_cell.length_c   1.000
_cell.angle_alpha   90.00
_cell.angle_beta   90.00
_cell.angle_gamma   90.00
#
_symmetry.space_group_name_H-M   'P 1'
#
loop_
_entity.id
_entity.type
_entity.pdbx_description
1 polymer ?
#
loop_
_entity_poly.entity_id
_entity_poly.type
_entity_poly.pdbx_seq_one_letter_code
_entity_poly.pdbx_strand_id
1 'polypeptide(L)'
;MKLEFTPMKKIHLVALFVFTMLLSLNAIAQNEKETYPKITGFVGIIHPLVTLTSSDITTNFKDYYTVGMPIGINIWKSEKIGFSFEIVPTIKTDSEISKVNNILIHPGVLVRLKKGYTFTGRIAFETSGRYGFTPVLTKIIKKYSDHNYYISVPMPVRFGNNHDSSLTIGLQVGIGF
;
A
#
# COMPACT_ATOMS: atom_id res chain seq x y z
N MET A 1 15.06 -31.42 -21.08
CA MET A 1 15.78 -30.77 -19.96
C MET A 1 14.79 -29.79 -19.28
N LYS A 2 14.18 -30.16 -18.14
CA LYS A 2 13.27 -29.30 -17.40
C LYS A 2 14.11 -28.38 -16.49
N LEU A 3 14.07 -27.09 -16.72
CA LEU A 3 14.69 -26.10 -15.84
C LEU A 3 13.83 -25.98 -14.57
N GLU A 4 14.21 -26.68 -13.51
CA GLU A 4 13.64 -26.48 -12.18
C GLU A 4 14.31 -25.26 -11.54
N PHE A 5 13.59 -24.15 -11.48
CA PHE A 5 14.04 -22.97 -10.74
C PHE A 5 13.80 -23.17 -9.25
N THR A 6 14.86 -23.05 -8.46
CA THR A 6 14.77 -23.02 -6.98
C THR A 6 13.81 -21.91 -6.51
N PRO A 7 13.07 -22.09 -5.40
CA PRO A 7 12.06 -21.14 -4.94
C PRO A 7 12.61 -19.71 -4.74
N MET A 8 13.84 -19.57 -4.28
CA MET A 8 14.51 -18.28 -4.13
C MET A 8 14.66 -17.51 -5.46
N LYS A 9 15.00 -18.18 -6.55
CA LYS A 9 15.11 -17.55 -7.89
C LYS A 9 13.76 -17.06 -8.41
N LYS A 10 12.66 -17.73 -8.08
CA LYS A 10 11.30 -17.31 -8.45
C LYS A 10 10.89 -16.02 -7.77
N ILE A 11 11.23 -15.84 -6.48
CA ILE A 11 10.93 -14.61 -5.72
C ILE A 11 11.68 -13.40 -6.30
N HIS A 12 12.97 -13.57 -6.65
CA HIS A 12 13.73 -12.49 -7.29
C HIS A 12 13.16 -12.10 -8.65
N LEU A 13 12.67 -13.08 -9.43
CA LEU A 13 12.09 -12.82 -10.74
C LEU A 13 10.77 -12.02 -10.63
N VAL A 14 9.92 -12.36 -9.67
CA VAL A 14 8.66 -11.63 -9.40
C VAL A 14 8.95 -10.22 -8.88
N ALA A 15 9.90 -10.07 -7.96
CA ALA A 15 10.31 -8.76 -7.46
C ALA A 15 10.89 -7.87 -8.56
N LEU A 16 11.70 -8.43 -9.46
CA LEU A 16 12.26 -7.72 -10.60
C LEU A 16 11.17 -7.33 -11.61
N PHE A 17 10.20 -8.21 -11.87
CA PHE A 17 9.08 -7.92 -12.77
C PHE A 17 8.18 -6.79 -12.24
N VAL A 18 7.84 -6.82 -10.95
CA VAL A 18 7.08 -5.74 -10.30
C VAL A 18 7.87 -4.42 -10.33
N PHE A 19 9.16 -4.47 -10.08
CA PHE A 19 10.03 -3.30 -10.12
C PHE A 19 10.16 -2.70 -11.53
N THR A 20 10.29 -3.52 -12.56
CA THR A 20 10.36 -3.06 -13.96
C THR A 20 9.04 -2.49 -14.45
N MET A 21 7.89 -3.06 -14.06
CA MET A 21 6.57 -2.49 -14.36
C MET A 21 6.38 -1.10 -13.74
N LEU A 22 6.86 -0.86 -12.53
CA LEU A 22 6.82 0.45 -11.87
C LEU A 22 7.69 1.51 -12.58
N LEU A 23 8.75 1.10 -13.28
CA LEU A 23 9.67 2.02 -13.97
C LEU A 23 9.18 2.43 -15.37
N SER A 24 8.36 1.65 -16.05
CA SER A 24 7.99 1.84 -17.46
C SER A 24 6.81 2.77 -17.74
N LEU A 25 6.05 3.17 -16.71
CA LEU A 25 4.85 3.98 -16.89
C LEU A 25 5.17 5.48 -16.89
N ASN A 26 5.14 6.12 -18.08
CA ASN A 26 5.24 7.56 -18.22
C ASN A 26 3.89 8.22 -17.94
N ALA A 27 3.75 8.92 -16.81
CA ALA A 27 2.59 9.75 -16.54
C ALA A 27 2.75 11.10 -17.26
N ILE A 28 1.84 11.44 -18.16
CA ILE A 28 1.74 12.77 -18.78
C ILE A 28 1.01 13.66 -17.77
N ALA A 29 1.74 14.54 -17.10
CA ALA A 29 1.16 15.55 -16.21
C ALA A 29 0.79 16.78 -17.05
N GLN A 30 -0.49 17.13 -17.11
CA GLN A 30 -0.94 18.43 -17.63
C GLN A 30 -0.59 19.53 -16.60
N ASN A 31 -0.01 20.64 -17.09
CA ASN A 31 0.43 21.80 -16.30
C ASN A 31 -0.74 22.77 -16.02
N GLU A 32 -1.76 22.36 -15.28
CA GLU A 32 -2.62 23.34 -14.62
C GLU A 32 -1.96 23.76 -13.31
N LYS A 33 -1.88 25.09 -13.08
CA LYS A 33 -1.33 25.64 -11.83
C LYS A 33 -2.27 25.31 -10.68
N GLU A 34 -1.93 24.25 -9.95
CA GLU A 34 -2.73 23.79 -8.81
C GLU A 34 -2.76 24.85 -7.71
N THR A 35 -3.94 25.18 -7.18
CA THR A 35 -4.12 26.05 -6.01
C THR A 35 -4.04 25.22 -4.73
N TYR A 36 -3.40 25.77 -3.68
CA TYR A 36 -3.24 25.10 -2.38
C TYR A 36 -3.87 25.93 -1.25
N PRO A 37 -4.42 25.31 -0.19
CA PRO A 37 -4.46 23.86 0.03
C PRO A 37 -5.43 23.13 -0.91
N LYS A 38 -5.06 21.90 -1.32
CA LYS A 38 -5.90 21.05 -2.15
C LYS A 38 -6.25 19.78 -1.41
N ILE A 39 -7.53 19.42 -1.39
CA ILE A 39 -8.03 18.19 -0.78
C ILE A 39 -8.33 17.20 -1.92
N THR A 40 -7.91 15.96 -1.74
CA THR A 40 -8.20 14.84 -2.65
C THR A 40 -8.64 13.63 -1.82
N GLY A 41 -9.57 12.85 -2.36
CA GLY A 41 -10.00 11.59 -1.79
C GLY A 41 -9.33 10.42 -2.48
N PHE A 42 -9.37 9.24 -1.85
CA PHE A 42 -9.00 7.99 -2.51
C PHE A 42 -9.70 6.80 -1.87
N VAL A 43 -9.91 5.79 -2.69
CA VAL A 43 -10.36 4.46 -2.27
C VAL A 43 -9.51 3.41 -2.98
N GLY A 44 -9.36 2.24 -2.37
CA GLY A 44 -8.58 1.18 -2.98
C GLY A 44 -8.82 -0.19 -2.39
N ILE A 45 -8.07 -1.14 -2.89
CA ILE A 45 -7.97 -2.51 -2.38
C ILE A 45 -6.49 -2.81 -2.17
N ILE A 46 -6.17 -3.34 -0.99
CA ILE A 46 -4.80 -3.74 -0.63
C ILE A 46 -4.77 -5.23 -0.33
N HIS A 47 -3.81 -5.92 -0.92
CA HIS A 47 -3.46 -7.29 -0.59
C HIS A 47 -2.09 -7.31 0.09
N PRO A 48 -1.99 -7.72 1.36
CA PRO A 48 -0.73 -8.18 1.92
C PRO A 48 -0.24 -9.35 1.05
N LEU A 49 1.00 -9.35 0.63
CA LEU A 49 1.54 -10.44 -0.20
C LEU A 49 2.38 -11.39 0.64
N VAL A 50 3.34 -10.84 1.34
CA VAL A 50 4.28 -11.59 2.19
C VAL A 50 4.43 -10.86 3.52
N THR A 51 4.37 -11.58 4.61
CA THR A 51 4.64 -11.08 5.96
C THR A 51 5.82 -11.84 6.56
N LEU A 52 6.81 -11.09 6.98
CA LEU A 52 8.03 -11.56 7.65
C LEU A 52 7.90 -11.28 9.15
N THR A 53 8.13 -12.27 9.97
CA THR A 53 8.26 -12.16 11.43
C THR A 53 9.65 -12.67 11.85
N SER A 54 9.97 -12.58 13.13
CA SER A 54 11.21 -13.16 13.67
C SER A 54 11.26 -14.69 13.52
N SER A 55 10.12 -15.34 13.49
CA SER A 55 9.98 -16.81 13.55
C SER A 55 9.52 -17.42 12.23
N ASP A 56 8.85 -16.67 11.33
CA ASP A 56 8.20 -17.25 10.16
C ASP A 56 8.06 -16.27 8.98
N ILE A 57 7.83 -16.82 7.80
CA ILE A 57 7.48 -16.11 6.56
C ILE A 57 6.14 -16.66 6.07
N THR A 58 5.11 -15.84 6.17
CA THR A 58 3.77 -16.20 5.71
C THR A 58 3.42 -15.49 4.41
N THR A 59 2.64 -16.16 3.58
CA THR A 59 2.10 -15.59 2.34
C THR A 59 0.59 -15.55 2.42
N ASN A 60 0.01 -14.45 1.95
CA ASN A 60 -1.43 -14.37 1.71
C ASN A 60 -1.81 -15.42 0.64
N PHE A 61 -3.03 -15.93 0.65
CA PHE A 61 -3.57 -16.93 -0.28
C PHE A 61 -3.12 -18.39 -0.06
N LYS A 62 -2.33 -18.71 0.97
CA LYS A 62 -1.93 -20.08 1.25
C LYS A 62 -2.85 -20.73 2.28
N ASP A 63 -2.79 -20.28 3.52
CA ASP A 63 -3.55 -20.84 4.64
C ASP A 63 -4.72 -19.94 5.05
N TYR A 64 -4.70 -18.70 4.63
CA TYR A 64 -5.72 -17.69 4.84
C TYR A 64 -5.69 -16.65 3.72
N TYR A 65 -6.75 -15.87 3.63
CA TYR A 65 -6.83 -14.71 2.76
C TYR A 65 -7.14 -13.46 3.55
N THR A 66 -6.35 -12.42 3.37
CA THR A 66 -6.61 -11.10 3.95
C THR A 66 -6.64 -10.05 2.85
N VAL A 67 -7.63 -9.19 2.91
CA VAL A 67 -7.78 -8.02 2.04
C VAL A 67 -8.10 -6.80 2.88
N GLY A 68 -7.52 -5.65 2.56
CA GLY A 68 -7.86 -4.36 3.15
C GLY A 68 -8.57 -3.46 2.14
N MET A 69 -9.42 -2.57 2.65
CA MET A 69 -10.17 -1.59 1.85
C MET A 69 -9.80 -0.17 2.31
N PRO A 70 -8.64 0.37 1.87
CA PRO A 70 -8.21 1.71 2.24
C PRO A 70 -9.14 2.77 1.67
N ILE A 71 -9.58 3.67 2.54
CA ILE A 71 -10.36 4.87 2.23
C ILE A 71 -9.68 6.03 2.93
N GLY A 72 -9.43 7.13 2.23
CA GLY A 72 -8.74 8.24 2.85
C GLY A 72 -8.82 9.55 2.11
N ILE A 73 -8.28 10.57 2.76
CA ILE A 73 -8.13 11.93 2.24
C ILE A 73 -6.67 12.36 2.31
N ASN A 74 -6.27 13.17 1.33
CA ASN A 74 -4.99 13.86 1.32
C ASN A 74 -5.24 15.36 1.29
N ILE A 75 -4.58 16.10 2.17
CA ILE A 75 -4.60 17.55 2.26
C ILE A 75 -3.21 18.02 1.82
N TRP A 76 -3.09 18.43 0.57
CA TRP A 76 -1.86 18.98 0.02
C TRP A 76 -1.68 20.42 0.47
N LYS A 77 -0.65 20.69 1.25
CA LYS A 77 -0.29 22.04 1.68
C LYS A 77 0.44 22.83 0.61
N SER A 78 1.13 22.11 -0.27
CA SER A 78 1.89 22.64 -1.40
C SER A 78 1.96 21.63 -2.52
N GLU A 79 2.56 21.99 -3.64
CA GLU A 79 2.83 21.08 -4.74
C GLU A 79 3.62 19.83 -4.29
N LYS A 80 4.44 19.92 -3.24
CA LYS A 80 5.40 18.87 -2.84
C LYS A 80 4.99 18.11 -1.59
N ILE A 81 4.33 18.76 -0.62
CA ILE A 81 4.10 18.19 0.72
C ILE A 81 2.62 18.27 1.07
N GLY A 82 2.10 17.21 1.67
CA GLY A 82 0.75 17.12 2.18
C GLY A 82 0.64 16.23 3.42
N PHE A 83 -0.56 16.20 3.97
CA PHE A 83 -0.98 15.30 5.04
C PHE A 83 -1.95 14.26 4.47
N SER A 84 -1.87 13.03 4.96
CA SER A 84 -2.77 11.93 4.60
C SER A 84 -3.44 11.39 5.85
N PHE A 85 -4.74 11.11 5.74
CA PHE A 85 -5.47 10.34 6.72
C PHE A 85 -6.19 9.21 6.02
N GLU A 86 -5.97 7.97 6.50
CA GLU A 86 -6.51 6.76 5.90
C GLU A 86 -7.12 5.87 6.99
N ILE A 87 -8.24 5.24 6.68
CA ILE A 87 -8.83 4.15 7.46
C ILE A 87 -8.85 2.91 6.57
N VAL A 88 -8.42 1.77 7.14
CA VAL A 88 -8.37 0.50 6.41
C VAL A 88 -9.08 -0.59 7.19
N PRO A 89 -10.36 -0.86 6.93
CA PRO A 89 -10.97 -2.11 7.35
C PRO A 89 -10.25 -3.27 6.66
N THR A 90 -9.89 -4.31 7.43
CA THR A 90 -9.30 -5.54 6.90
C THR A 90 -10.24 -6.70 7.14
N ILE A 91 -10.46 -7.49 6.10
CA ILE A 91 -11.24 -8.71 6.13
C ILE A 91 -10.28 -9.88 6.05
N LYS A 92 -10.41 -10.81 6.98
CA LYS A 92 -9.67 -12.08 6.95
C LYS A 92 -10.67 -13.22 6.76
N THR A 93 -10.36 -14.09 5.80
CA THR A 93 -11.08 -15.34 5.58
C THR A 93 -10.19 -16.49 6.03
N ASP A 94 -10.69 -17.32 6.91
CA ASP A 94 -10.05 -18.50 7.46
C ASP A 94 -10.99 -19.69 7.22
N SER A 95 -10.59 -20.59 6.35
CA SER A 95 -11.28 -21.80 5.86
C SER A 95 -12.81 -21.75 5.65
N GLU A 96 -13.60 -21.16 6.53
CA GLU A 96 -15.06 -21.16 6.42
C GLU A 96 -15.74 -19.81 6.72
N ILE A 97 -15.07 -18.90 7.42
CA ILE A 97 -15.68 -17.66 7.91
C ILE A 97 -14.89 -16.44 7.47
N SER A 98 -15.57 -15.49 6.83
CA SER A 98 -15.03 -14.15 6.58
C SER A 98 -15.45 -13.20 7.68
N LYS A 99 -14.50 -12.49 8.28
CA LYS A 99 -14.77 -11.49 9.33
C LYS A 99 -13.92 -10.25 9.17
N VAL A 100 -14.43 -9.12 9.65
CA VAL A 100 -13.60 -7.93 9.84
C VAL A 100 -12.58 -8.25 10.94
N ASN A 101 -11.34 -8.38 10.55
CA ASN A 101 -10.25 -8.78 11.44
C ASN A 101 -9.68 -7.58 12.21
N ASN A 102 -9.67 -6.41 11.58
CA ASN A 102 -9.00 -5.24 12.12
C ASN A 102 -9.48 -3.98 11.38
N ILE A 103 -9.44 -2.85 12.07
CA ILE A 103 -9.55 -1.52 11.47
C ILE A 103 -8.28 -0.76 11.80
N LEU A 104 -7.62 -0.26 10.78
CA LEU A 104 -6.39 0.47 10.87
C LEU A 104 -6.66 1.96 10.69
N ILE A 105 -6.10 2.79 11.56
CA ILE A 105 -6.13 4.25 11.51
C ILE A 105 -4.72 4.73 11.16
N HIS A 106 -4.58 5.51 10.08
CA HIS A 106 -3.32 5.77 9.40
C HIS A 106 -3.10 7.25 9.09
N PRO A 107 -2.79 8.10 10.06
CA PRO A 107 -2.32 9.46 9.79
C PRO A 107 -0.89 9.44 9.22
N GLY A 108 -0.56 10.37 8.32
CA GLY A 108 0.76 10.41 7.75
C GLY A 108 1.08 11.65 6.94
N VAL A 109 2.30 11.70 6.41
CA VAL A 109 2.82 12.78 5.58
C VAL A 109 3.07 12.26 4.17
N LEU A 110 2.70 13.07 3.18
CA LEU A 110 2.90 12.83 1.77
C LEU A 110 4.04 13.68 1.25
N VAL A 111 4.88 13.09 0.42
CA VAL A 111 5.89 13.81 -0.36
C VAL A 111 5.75 13.43 -1.82
N ARG A 112 5.38 14.40 -2.67
CA ARG A 112 5.30 14.20 -4.11
C ARG A 112 6.70 14.15 -4.71
N LEU A 113 6.97 13.08 -5.42
CA LEU A 113 8.23 12.86 -6.13
C LEU A 113 8.03 13.17 -7.63
N LYS A 114 9.12 13.09 -8.39
CA LYS A 114 9.05 13.26 -9.85
C LYS A 114 8.34 12.10 -10.53
N LYS A 115 7.90 12.30 -11.77
CA LYS A 115 7.32 11.27 -12.66
C LYS A 115 6.05 10.58 -12.10
N GLY A 116 5.21 11.30 -11.33
CA GLY A 116 3.95 10.79 -10.79
C GLY A 116 4.10 9.83 -9.62
N TYR A 117 5.26 9.78 -8.98
CA TYR A 117 5.46 9.06 -7.72
C TYR A 117 5.11 9.94 -6.51
N THR A 118 4.59 9.30 -5.48
CA THR A 118 4.36 9.91 -4.15
C THR A 118 4.88 8.94 -3.10
N PHE A 119 5.70 9.43 -2.20
CA PHE A 119 6.07 8.71 -0.98
C PHE A 119 5.14 9.15 0.13
N THR A 120 4.63 8.19 0.92
CA THR A 120 3.80 8.45 2.10
C THR A 120 4.38 7.70 3.28
N GLY A 121 4.67 8.41 4.37
CA GLY A 121 5.01 7.81 5.65
C GLY A 121 3.83 7.94 6.60
N ARG A 122 3.27 6.82 7.07
CA ARG A 122 2.11 6.79 7.97
C ARG A 122 2.47 6.15 9.31
N ILE A 123 1.90 6.68 10.39
CA ILE A 123 1.85 5.99 11.69
C ILE A 123 0.60 5.11 11.68
N ALA A 124 0.67 3.95 12.29
CA ALA A 124 -0.38 2.95 12.28
C ALA A 124 -0.89 2.65 13.68
N PHE A 125 -2.22 2.67 13.83
CA PHE A 125 -2.92 2.24 15.03
C PHE A 125 -4.01 1.26 14.62
N GLU A 126 -3.96 0.06 15.16
CA GLU A 126 -4.88 -1.02 14.84
C GLU A 126 -5.84 -1.30 15.99
N THR A 127 -7.10 -1.59 15.68
CA THR A 127 -8.09 -2.02 16.69
C THR A 127 -7.72 -3.35 17.35
N SER A 128 -6.83 -4.12 16.73
CA SER A 128 -6.20 -5.30 17.34
C SER A 128 -5.24 -4.97 18.49
N GLY A 129 -4.91 -3.69 18.72
CA GLY A 129 -3.92 -3.24 19.71
C GLY A 129 -2.48 -3.23 19.17
N ARG A 130 -2.27 -3.58 17.91
CA ARG A 130 -0.97 -3.40 17.24
C ARG A 130 -0.79 -1.94 16.78
N TYR A 131 0.46 -1.51 16.74
CA TYR A 131 0.84 -0.19 16.26
C TYR A 131 2.11 -0.29 15.39
N GLY A 132 2.47 0.79 14.74
CA GLY A 132 3.67 0.80 13.93
C GLY A 132 3.72 1.93 12.92
N PHE A 133 4.37 1.67 11.80
CA PHE A 133 4.47 2.62 10.70
C PHE A 133 4.38 1.92 9.35
N THR A 134 4.01 2.67 8.32
CA THR A 134 3.85 2.15 6.97
C THR A 134 4.43 3.13 5.96
N PRO A 135 5.64 2.93 5.46
CA PRO A 135 6.08 3.58 4.24
C PRO A 135 5.31 3.01 3.05
N VAL A 136 4.89 3.90 2.15
CA VAL A 136 4.14 3.57 0.94
C VAL A 136 4.74 4.31 -0.24
N LEU A 137 5.07 3.60 -1.29
CA LEU A 137 5.40 4.19 -2.58
C LEU A 137 4.22 4.04 -3.52
N THR A 138 3.66 5.16 -3.95
CA THR A 138 2.50 5.23 -4.85
C THR A 138 2.94 5.74 -6.22
N LYS A 139 2.40 5.14 -7.28
CA LYS A 139 2.55 5.58 -8.67
C LYS A 139 1.17 5.81 -9.30
N ILE A 140 0.94 7.00 -9.83
CA ILE A 140 -0.22 7.25 -10.70
C ILE A 140 0.05 6.56 -12.04
N ILE A 141 -0.84 5.63 -12.43
CA ILE A 141 -0.74 4.85 -13.67
C ILE A 141 -1.47 5.57 -14.81
N LYS A 142 -2.63 6.17 -14.50
CA LYS A 142 -3.43 6.90 -15.46
C LYS A 142 -4.14 8.06 -14.78
N LYS A 143 -4.09 9.24 -15.40
CA LYS A 143 -4.74 10.46 -14.91
C LYS A 143 -5.84 10.87 -15.89
N TYR A 144 -7.00 11.21 -15.34
CA TYR A 144 -8.13 11.83 -16.01
C TYR A 144 -8.38 13.23 -15.45
N SER A 145 -9.39 13.93 -15.93
CA SER A 145 -9.74 15.28 -15.45
C SER A 145 -10.22 15.31 -14.00
N ASP A 146 -10.96 14.30 -13.59
CA ASP A 146 -11.68 14.21 -12.31
C ASP A 146 -11.14 13.11 -11.37
N HIS A 147 -10.40 12.14 -11.89
CA HIS A 147 -9.86 11.04 -11.10
C HIS A 147 -8.54 10.52 -11.67
N ASN A 148 -7.89 9.65 -10.92
CA ASN A 148 -6.70 8.93 -11.38
C ASN A 148 -6.68 7.50 -10.84
N TYR A 149 -6.08 6.60 -11.59
CA TYR A 149 -5.77 5.26 -11.14
C TYR A 149 -4.35 5.20 -10.61
N TYR A 150 -4.16 4.52 -9.50
CA TYR A 150 -2.85 4.36 -8.90
C TYR A 150 -2.56 2.92 -8.50
N ILE A 151 -1.28 2.61 -8.41
CA ILE A 151 -0.73 1.42 -7.79
C ILE A 151 0.22 1.84 -6.68
N SER A 152 0.23 1.11 -5.57
CA SER A 152 1.11 1.39 -4.44
C SER A 152 1.72 0.11 -3.88
N VAL A 153 2.90 0.26 -3.31
CA VAL A 153 3.59 -0.77 -2.54
C VAL A 153 3.70 -0.29 -1.10
N PRO A 154 2.73 -0.64 -0.24
CA PRO A 154 2.83 -0.43 1.19
C PRO A 154 3.74 -1.48 1.84
N MET A 155 4.53 -1.04 2.82
CA MET A 155 5.44 -1.87 3.59
C MET A 155 5.18 -1.71 5.10
N PRO A 156 4.06 -2.22 5.62
CA PRO A 156 3.71 -2.10 7.04
C PRO A 156 4.74 -2.78 7.94
N VAL A 157 5.21 -2.05 8.94
CA VAL A 157 5.93 -2.59 10.09
C VAL A 157 5.00 -2.50 11.30
N ARG A 158 4.82 -3.61 12.02
CA ARG A 158 3.88 -3.72 13.14
C ARG A 158 4.54 -4.32 14.36
N PHE A 159 4.12 -3.78 15.53
CA PHE A 159 4.57 -4.15 16.87
C PHE A 159 3.37 -4.31 17.81
N GLY A 160 3.61 -4.90 18.97
CA GLY A 160 2.64 -4.92 20.08
C GLY A 160 1.62 -6.05 20.02
N ASN A 161 0.74 -6.07 21.04
CA ASN A 161 -0.31 -7.05 21.25
C ASN A 161 0.21 -8.50 21.39
N ASN A 162 1.36 -8.70 22.04
CA ASN A 162 1.97 -10.02 22.30
C ASN A 162 2.21 -10.86 21.02
N HIS A 163 2.25 -10.21 19.86
CA HIS A 163 2.65 -10.81 18.59
C HIS A 163 4.06 -10.40 18.23
N ASP A 164 4.75 -11.24 17.50
CA ASP A 164 6.05 -10.92 16.91
C ASP A 164 5.96 -9.65 16.08
N SER A 165 7.04 -8.87 16.11
CA SER A 165 7.21 -7.75 15.18
C SER A 165 7.16 -8.28 13.75
N SER A 166 6.50 -7.55 12.86
CA SER A 166 6.33 -8.00 11.48
C SER A 166 6.62 -6.89 10.49
N LEU A 167 7.18 -7.29 9.35
CA LEU A 167 7.27 -6.50 8.13
C LEU A 167 6.42 -7.18 7.06
N THR A 168 5.47 -6.47 6.50
CA THR A 168 4.66 -6.97 5.38
C THR A 168 5.01 -6.21 4.11
N ILE A 169 5.01 -6.88 2.98
CA ILE A 169 5.02 -6.26 1.66
C ILE A 169 3.63 -6.46 1.05
N GLY A 170 2.98 -5.36 0.67
CA GLY A 170 1.65 -5.39 0.09
C GLY A 170 1.62 -4.79 -1.31
N LEU A 171 0.52 -5.07 -2.01
CA LEU A 171 0.16 -4.44 -3.27
C LEU A 171 -1.21 -3.77 -3.10
N GLN A 172 -1.30 -2.50 -3.45
CA GLN A 172 -2.54 -1.73 -3.39
C GLN A 172 -2.83 -1.16 -4.77
N VAL A 173 -4.07 -1.23 -5.19
CA VAL A 173 -4.61 -0.55 -6.38
C VAL A 173 -5.80 0.31 -5.96
N GLY A 174 -6.00 1.43 -6.64
CA GLY A 174 -7.10 2.30 -6.26
C GLY A 174 -7.35 3.45 -7.22
N ILE A 175 -8.33 4.27 -6.83
CA ILE A 175 -8.77 5.47 -7.53
C ILE A 175 -8.62 6.65 -6.57
N GLY A 176 -7.99 7.72 -7.07
CA GLY A 176 -7.91 9.02 -6.41
C GLY A 176 -8.78 10.04 -7.15
N PHE A 177 -9.43 10.95 -6.43
CA PHE A 177 -10.37 11.94 -6.95
C PHE A 177 -10.29 13.25 -6.16
#